data_e22ec75746a017a0c091d8ae7fdfe3e3
#
_entry.id   e22ec75746a017a0c091d8ae7fdfe3e3
#
_cell.length_a   1.000
_cell.length_b   1.000
_cell.length_c   1.000
_cell.angle_alpha   90.00
_cell.angle_beta   90.00
_cell.angle_gamma   90.00
#
_symmetry.space_group_name_H-M   'P 1'
#
loop_
_entity.id
_entity.type
_entity.pdbx_description
1 polymer ?
#
loop_
_entity_poly.entity_id
_entity_poly.type
_entity_poly.pdbx_seq_one_letter_code
_entity_poly.pdbx_strand_id
1 'polypeptide(L)'
;MPHLFREDLELLEKIIKEELKPKEYKLETEEFEYQEFKEISEDTETTSEFHIQTHSPYISIDFSNHSARLYADSDDLKTIGALKKIEEIIFRRERKTLWRISNLSMWSIVLIYLPQLLSIMSPKIGSKLVFILLLTFIVMVILWFFIGFRSLNNFSLIEFAYSKNKPNFFTRNKDQIILIIFGTIIGALITIIFQKIY
;
A
#
# COMPACT_ATOMS: atom_id res chain seq x y z
N MET A 1 -4.53 -2.03 -4.99
CA MET A 1 -3.59 -1.23 -5.77
C MET A 1 -2.24 -1.92 -5.80
N PRO A 2 -1.63 -2.09 -6.97
CA PRO A 2 -0.35 -2.79 -7.10
C PRO A 2 0.81 -1.93 -6.58
N HIS A 3 1.87 -2.64 -6.14
CA HIS A 3 3.17 -2.08 -5.85
C HIS A 3 4.18 -2.75 -6.77
N LEU A 4 4.52 -2.09 -7.87
CA LEU A 4 5.39 -2.61 -8.90
C LEU A 4 6.82 -2.14 -8.68
N PHE A 5 7.77 -3.03 -8.91
CA PHE A 5 9.20 -2.76 -8.90
C PHE A 5 9.76 -2.83 -10.31
N ARG A 6 10.99 -2.38 -10.49
CA ARG A 6 11.68 -2.38 -11.78
C ARG A 6 11.63 -3.74 -12.48
N GLU A 7 11.87 -4.84 -11.76
CA GLU A 7 11.80 -6.18 -12.34
C GLU A 7 10.41 -6.55 -12.90
N ASP A 8 9.33 -6.04 -12.26
CA ASP A 8 7.97 -6.29 -12.75
C ASP A 8 7.72 -5.48 -14.03
N LEU A 9 8.22 -4.25 -14.10
CA LEU A 9 8.09 -3.38 -15.26
C LEU A 9 8.89 -3.92 -16.45
N GLU A 10 10.12 -4.38 -16.22
CA GLU A 10 10.94 -5.05 -17.25
C GLU A 10 10.25 -6.32 -17.78
N LEU A 11 9.56 -7.06 -16.89
CA LEU A 11 8.79 -8.23 -17.29
C LEU A 11 7.57 -7.85 -18.13
N LEU A 12 6.88 -6.77 -17.78
CA LEU A 12 5.77 -6.23 -18.58
C LEU A 12 6.27 -5.80 -19.97
N GLU A 13 7.37 -5.03 -20.03
CA GLU A 13 7.98 -4.63 -21.30
C GLU A 13 8.37 -5.83 -22.16
N LYS A 14 8.96 -6.86 -21.54
CA LYS A 14 9.34 -8.10 -22.23
C LYS A 14 8.13 -8.80 -22.87
N ILE A 15 7.04 -8.95 -22.11
CA ILE A 15 5.81 -9.57 -22.63
C ILE A 15 5.27 -8.76 -23.80
N ILE A 16 5.23 -7.44 -23.69
CA ILE A 16 4.73 -6.55 -24.74
C ILE A 16 5.62 -6.64 -25.98
N LYS A 17 6.93 -6.49 -25.84
CA LYS A 17 7.86 -6.46 -26.99
C LYS A 17 8.03 -7.84 -27.66
N GLU A 18 8.10 -8.93 -26.89
CA GLU A 18 8.35 -10.27 -27.45
C GLU A 18 7.09 -10.94 -27.99
N GLU A 19 5.96 -10.84 -27.28
CA GLU A 19 4.73 -11.54 -27.67
C GLU A 19 3.88 -10.73 -28.63
N LEU A 20 3.74 -9.43 -28.41
CA LEU A 20 2.87 -8.57 -29.21
C LEU A 20 3.59 -7.90 -30.37
N LYS A 21 4.89 -7.62 -30.22
CA LYS A 21 5.72 -6.97 -31.24
C LYS A 21 5.06 -5.72 -31.83
N PRO A 22 4.68 -4.75 -30.99
CA PRO A 22 4.00 -3.56 -31.43
C PRO A 22 4.90 -2.73 -32.38
N LYS A 23 4.30 -1.96 -33.25
CA LYS A 23 5.03 -1.05 -34.13
C LYS A 23 5.63 0.13 -33.41
N GLU A 24 4.91 0.60 -32.39
CA GLU A 24 5.31 1.70 -31.55
C GLU A 24 5.06 1.33 -30.08
N TYR A 25 5.95 1.75 -29.22
CA TYR A 25 5.91 1.54 -27.78
C TYR A 25 6.29 2.82 -27.08
N LYS A 26 5.49 3.26 -26.14
CA LYS A 26 5.63 4.51 -25.42
C LYS A 26 5.41 4.30 -23.94
N LEU A 27 6.26 4.92 -23.15
CA LEU A 27 6.17 4.97 -21.69
C LEU A 27 6.04 6.41 -21.27
N GLU A 28 5.08 6.70 -20.42
CA GLU A 28 4.85 8.03 -19.87
C GLU A 28 4.81 7.98 -18.35
N THR A 29 5.50 8.90 -17.71
CA THR A 29 5.35 9.24 -16.30
C THR A 29 4.70 10.61 -16.19
N GLU A 30 4.43 11.09 -14.97
CA GLU A 30 3.88 12.44 -14.74
C GLU A 30 4.68 13.55 -15.43
N GLU A 31 6.01 13.38 -15.56
CA GLU A 31 6.91 14.44 -16.02
C GLU A 31 7.59 14.15 -17.36
N PHE A 32 7.79 12.88 -17.70
CA PHE A 32 8.64 12.48 -18.81
C PHE A 32 8.02 11.36 -19.65
N GLU A 33 8.43 11.37 -20.92
CA GLU A 33 8.12 10.36 -21.90
C GLU A 33 9.41 9.59 -22.26
N TYR A 34 9.33 8.25 -22.32
CA TYR A 34 10.45 7.38 -22.57
C TYR A 34 10.10 6.36 -23.68
N GLN A 35 11.12 5.91 -24.41
CA GLN A 35 10.97 4.85 -25.42
C GLN A 35 11.30 3.47 -24.88
N GLU A 36 12.15 3.41 -23.84
CA GLU A 36 12.54 2.15 -23.19
C GLU A 36 12.67 2.34 -21.68
N PHE A 37 12.39 1.26 -20.94
CA PHE A 37 12.59 1.24 -19.48
C PHE A 37 14.02 1.52 -19.04
N LYS A 38 14.99 1.18 -19.89
CA LYS A 38 16.42 1.42 -19.62
C LYS A 38 16.76 2.90 -19.50
N GLU A 39 15.98 3.77 -20.10
CA GLU A 39 16.18 5.23 -20.04
C GLU A 39 15.81 5.78 -18.66
N ILE A 40 14.98 5.05 -17.89
CA ILE A 40 14.57 5.45 -16.55
C ILE A 40 15.67 5.07 -15.56
N SER A 41 16.25 6.07 -14.88
CA SER A 41 17.27 5.85 -13.87
C SER A 41 16.70 5.09 -12.66
N GLU A 42 17.54 4.26 -12.02
CA GLU A 42 17.18 3.58 -10.76
C GLU A 42 16.99 4.57 -9.60
N ASP A 43 17.62 5.74 -9.68
CA ASP A 43 17.50 6.81 -8.69
C ASP A 43 16.26 7.68 -8.89
N THR A 44 15.46 7.41 -9.94
CA THR A 44 14.20 8.12 -10.17
C THR A 44 13.25 7.88 -9.01
N GLU A 45 12.63 8.96 -8.54
CA GLU A 45 11.65 8.90 -7.46
C GLU A 45 10.48 7.98 -7.82
N THR A 46 9.82 7.48 -6.80
CA THR A 46 8.60 6.67 -6.96
C THR A 46 7.50 7.51 -7.60
N THR A 47 6.84 6.97 -8.62
CA THR A 47 5.68 7.62 -9.24
C THR A 47 4.38 6.89 -8.89
N SER A 48 3.30 7.63 -8.89
CA SER A 48 1.94 7.10 -8.75
C SER A 48 1.21 7.01 -10.09
N GLU A 49 1.70 7.76 -11.10
CA GLU A 49 1.11 7.80 -12.44
C GLU A 49 2.12 7.27 -13.45
N PHE A 50 1.73 6.23 -14.15
CA PHE A 50 2.56 5.60 -15.14
C PHE A 50 1.69 4.98 -16.23
N HIS A 51 2.01 5.30 -17.48
CA HIS A 51 1.27 4.85 -18.65
C HIS A 51 2.17 4.09 -19.60
N ILE A 52 1.71 2.95 -20.05
CA ILE A 52 2.34 2.18 -21.12
C ILE A 52 1.35 2.12 -22.28
N GLN A 53 1.76 2.62 -23.43
CA GLN A 53 0.93 2.62 -24.62
C GLN A 53 1.65 1.96 -25.78
N THR A 54 0.91 1.15 -26.53
CA THR A 54 1.43 0.52 -27.76
C THR A 54 0.52 0.80 -28.94
N HIS A 55 1.10 0.72 -30.15
CA HIS A 55 0.37 0.85 -31.41
C HIS A 55 0.54 -0.40 -32.26
N SER A 56 -0.56 -0.92 -32.78
CA SER A 56 -0.59 -2.12 -33.64
C SER A 56 0.06 -3.38 -33.06
N PRO A 57 -0.54 -4.08 -32.08
CA PRO A 57 -1.88 -3.84 -31.52
C PRO A 57 -1.89 -2.67 -30.51
N TYR A 58 -3.05 -2.03 -30.38
CA TYR A 58 -3.23 -1.01 -29.37
C TYR A 58 -3.48 -1.65 -28.02
N ILE A 59 -2.63 -1.34 -27.06
CA ILE A 59 -2.77 -1.71 -25.64
C ILE A 59 -2.43 -0.47 -24.83
N SER A 60 -3.22 -0.21 -23.81
CA SER A 60 -2.98 0.81 -22.81
C SER A 60 -2.98 0.19 -21.43
N ILE A 61 -1.93 0.44 -20.66
CA ILE A 61 -1.83 0.07 -19.26
C ILE A 61 -1.66 1.37 -18.48
N ASP A 62 -2.69 1.74 -17.75
CA ASP A 62 -2.73 3.01 -17.04
C ASP A 62 -2.69 2.75 -15.55
N PHE A 63 -1.64 3.19 -14.91
CA PHE A 63 -1.53 3.25 -13.45
C PHE A 63 -1.78 4.69 -13.04
N SER A 64 -2.79 4.91 -12.23
CA SER A 64 -3.13 6.20 -11.68
C SER A 64 -3.26 6.12 -10.16
N ASN A 65 -3.43 7.27 -9.54
CA ASN A 65 -3.59 7.39 -8.09
C ASN A 65 -4.66 6.44 -7.50
N HIS A 66 -5.71 6.09 -8.25
CA HIS A 66 -6.85 5.34 -7.71
C HIS A 66 -7.20 4.09 -8.52
N SER A 67 -6.53 3.85 -9.63
CA SER A 67 -6.85 2.72 -10.50
C SER A 67 -5.62 2.18 -11.25
N ALA A 68 -5.66 0.88 -11.53
CA ALA A 68 -4.84 0.28 -12.56
C ALA A 68 -5.82 -0.24 -13.64
N ARG A 69 -5.69 0.26 -14.85
CA ARG A 69 -6.54 -0.09 -15.98
C ARG A 69 -5.70 -0.77 -17.06
N LEU A 70 -6.25 -1.82 -17.61
CA LEU A 70 -5.66 -2.54 -18.72
C LEU A 70 -6.69 -2.57 -19.85
N TYR A 71 -6.35 -2.01 -20.99
CA TYR A 71 -7.20 -1.94 -22.16
C TYR A 71 -6.46 -2.48 -23.40
N ALA A 72 -7.18 -3.19 -24.25
CA ALA A 72 -6.70 -3.56 -25.58
C ALA A 72 -7.83 -3.46 -26.59
N ASP A 73 -7.49 -3.08 -27.80
CA ASP A 73 -8.44 -2.93 -28.92
C ASP A 73 -8.52 -4.20 -29.80
N SER A 74 -7.85 -5.27 -29.43
CA SER A 74 -7.80 -6.50 -30.22
C SER A 74 -8.25 -7.70 -29.42
N ASP A 75 -9.19 -8.46 -30.00
CA ASP A 75 -9.67 -9.75 -29.47
C ASP A 75 -8.82 -10.95 -29.96
N ASP A 76 -7.64 -10.70 -30.52
CA ASP A 76 -6.73 -11.76 -30.96
C ASP A 76 -6.25 -12.60 -29.77
N LEU A 77 -6.15 -13.92 -29.97
CA LEU A 77 -5.74 -14.88 -28.93
C LEU A 77 -4.37 -14.55 -28.32
N LYS A 78 -3.46 -14.00 -29.12
CA LYS A 78 -2.15 -13.55 -28.61
C LYS A 78 -2.28 -12.37 -27.67
N THR A 79 -3.08 -11.39 -28.06
CA THR A 79 -3.33 -10.18 -27.25
C THR A 79 -4.01 -10.56 -25.94
N ILE A 80 -5.03 -11.40 -25.98
CA ILE A 80 -5.72 -11.91 -24.78
C ILE A 80 -4.75 -12.69 -23.89
N GLY A 81 -3.89 -13.53 -24.47
CA GLY A 81 -2.88 -14.29 -23.73
C GLY A 81 -1.85 -13.37 -23.04
N ALA A 82 -1.37 -12.37 -23.72
CA ALA A 82 -0.44 -11.38 -23.17
C ALA A 82 -1.11 -10.55 -22.07
N LEU A 83 -2.35 -10.09 -22.27
CA LEU A 83 -3.12 -9.35 -21.26
C LEU A 83 -3.30 -10.16 -19.97
N LYS A 84 -3.62 -11.45 -20.06
CA LYS A 84 -3.73 -12.32 -18.89
C LYS A 84 -2.42 -12.43 -18.11
N LYS A 85 -1.27 -12.52 -18.80
CA LYS A 85 0.04 -12.55 -18.14
C LYS A 85 0.35 -11.22 -17.43
N ILE A 86 0.05 -10.10 -18.09
CA ILE A 86 0.19 -8.76 -17.54
C ILE A 86 -0.69 -8.61 -16.29
N GLU A 87 -1.95 -9.01 -16.39
CA GLU A 87 -2.91 -9.00 -15.29
C GLU A 87 -2.42 -9.83 -14.10
N GLU A 88 -1.86 -11.03 -14.36
CA GLU A 88 -1.31 -11.88 -13.30
C GLU A 88 -0.13 -11.23 -12.57
N ILE A 89 0.76 -10.53 -13.28
CA ILE A 89 1.86 -9.77 -12.67
C ILE A 89 1.30 -8.68 -11.76
N ILE A 90 0.34 -7.90 -12.24
CA ILE A 90 -0.30 -6.82 -11.49
C ILE A 90 -1.00 -7.36 -10.24
N PHE A 91 -1.78 -8.43 -10.36
CA PHE A 91 -2.49 -9.05 -9.23
C PHE A 91 -1.55 -9.66 -8.19
N ARG A 92 -0.42 -10.25 -8.62
CA ARG A 92 0.58 -10.80 -7.70
C ARG A 92 1.17 -9.73 -6.78
N ARG A 93 1.26 -8.50 -7.27
CA ARG A 93 1.79 -7.32 -6.54
C ARG A 93 0.71 -6.52 -5.82
N GLU A 94 -0.54 -6.98 -5.82
CA GLU A 94 -1.62 -6.30 -5.14
C GLU A 94 -1.43 -6.31 -3.62
N ARG A 95 -1.63 -5.14 -2.99
CA ARG A 95 -1.53 -4.96 -1.54
C ARG A 95 -2.79 -5.44 -0.82
N LYS A 96 -3.01 -6.75 -0.77
CA LYS A 96 -4.20 -7.39 -0.17
C LYS A 96 -4.39 -7.06 1.32
N THR A 97 -3.31 -6.86 2.06
CA THR A 97 -3.37 -6.53 3.49
C THR A 97 -3.98 -5.16 3.75
N LEU A 98 -3.64 -4.16 2.95
CA LEU A 98 -4.19 -2.81 3.09
C LEU A 98 -5.66 -2.75 2.70
N TRP A 99 -6.07 -3.48 1.67
CA TRP A 99 -7.48 -3.62 1.31
C TRP A 99 -8.30 -4.29 2.43
N ARG A 100 -7.77 -5.33 3.08
CA ARG A 100 -8.43 -5.96 4.23
C ARG A 100 -8.58 -5.01 5.40
N ILE A 101 -7.58 -4.18 5.67
CA ILE A 101 -7.62 -3.18 6.75
C ILE A 101 -8.64 -2.07 6.43
N SER A 102 -8.74 -1.62 5.18
CA SER A 102 -9.75 -0.63 4.80
C SER A 102 -11.18 -1.16 4.90
N ASN A 103 -11.41 -2.43 4.57
CA ASN A 103 -12.72 -3.07 4.75
C ASN A 103 -13.09 -3.32 6.22
N LEU A 104 -12.11 -3.46 7.12
CA LEU A 104 -12.37 -3.45 8.56
C LEU A 104 -12.99 -2.12 9.03
N SER A 105 -12.95 -1.07 8.19
CA SER A 105 -13.56 0.22 8.50
C SER A 105 -15.08 0.14 8.71
N MET A 106 -15.74 -0.68 7.97
CA MET A 106 -17.18 -0.89 8.16
C MET A 106 -17.52 -1.58 9.50
N TRP A 107 -16.62 -2.42 10.02
CA TRP A 107 -16.82 -3.10 11.29
C TRP A 107 -16.54 -2.22 12.50
N SER A 108 -15.89 -1.07 12.32
CA SER A 108 -15.63 -0.13 13.41
C SER A 108 -16.92 0.49 13.97
N ILE A 109 -17.93 0.68 13.14
CA ILE A 109 -19.24 1.17 13.57
C ILE A 109 -19.87 0.19 14.58
N VAL A 110 -19.79 -1.11 14.30
CA VAL A 110 -20.27 -2.16 15.21
C VAL A 110 -19.48 -2.17 16.51
N LEU A 111 -18.16 -1.97 16.43
CA LEU A 111 -17.29 -1.92 17.60
C LEU A 111 -17.55 -0.69 18.48
N ILE A 112 -18.03 0.44 17.94
CA ILE A 112 -18.41 1.64 18.73
C ILE A 112 -19.58 1.35 19.67
N TYR A 113 -20.53 0.52 19.26
CA TYR A 113 -21.70 0.17 20.07
C TYR A 113 -21.43 -0.98 21.04
N LEU A 114 -20.35 -1.73 20.87
CA LEU A 114 -20.02 -2.89 21.71
C LEU A 114 -19.83 -2.55 23.20
N PRO A 115 -19.10 -1.48 23.60
CA PRO A 115 -18.97 -1.08 25.00
C PRO A 115 -20.30 -0.62 25.62
N GLN A 116 -21.16 0.04 24.83
CA GLN A 116 -22.50 0.44 25.30
C GLN A 116 -23.37 -0.78 25.54
N LEU A 117 -23.32 -1.76 24.64
CA LEU A 117 -24.04 -3.02 24.78
C LEU A 117 -23.56 -3.82 26.00
N LEU A 118 -22.27 -3.88 26.25
CA LEU A 118 -21.67 -4.51 27.41
C LEU A 118 -22.04 -3.81 28.72
N SER A 119 -22.12 -2.46 28.73
CA SER A 119 -22.54 -1.70 29.91
C SER A 119 -24.02 -1.93 30.30
N ILE A 120 -24.89 -2.13 29.30
CA ILE A 120 -26.30 -2.45 29.51
C ILE A 120 -26.46 -3.88 30.01
N MET A 121 -25.67 -4.83 29.47
CA MET A 121 -25.80 -6.25 29.81
C MET A 121 -25.15 -6.63 31.15
N SER A 122 -24.25 -5.83 31.68
CA SER A 122 -23.53 -6.17 32.90
C SER A 122 -23.42 -5.01 33.89
N PRO A 123 -24.48 -4.66 34.61
CA PRO A 123 -24.49 -3.59 35.61
C PRO A 123 -23.58 -3.84 36.82
N LYS A 124 -23.00 -5.05 36.92
CA LYS A 124 -22.04 -5.45 37.96
C LYS A 124 -20.59 -5.14 37.63
N ILE A 125 -20.29 -4.65 36.40
CA ILE A 125 -18.91 -4.28 36.00
C ILE A 125 -18.63 -2.93 36.65
N GLY A 126 -17.63 -2.90 37.56
CA GLY A 126 -17.24 -1.69 38.26
C GLY A 126 -16.88 -0.54 37.31
N SER A 127 -17.28 0.68 37.64
CA SER A 127 -17.10 1.88 36.80
C SER A 127 -15.66 2.09 36.29
N LYS A 128 -14.65 1.71 37.08
CA LYS A 128 -13.22 1.79 36.68
C LYS A 128 -12.89 0.88 35.50
N LEU A 129 -13.43 -0.33 35.46
CA LEU A 129 -13.17 -1.30 34.41
C LEU A 129 -13.83 -0.90 33.11
N VAL A 130 -15.03 -0.34 33.18
CA VAL A 130 -15.76 0.23 32.03
C VAL A 130 -14.96 1.42 31.47
N PHE A 131 -14.42 2.30 32.32
CA PHE A 131 -13.61 3.45 31.90
C PHE A 131 -12.34 3.02 31.18
N ILE A 132 -11.61 2.01 31.71
CA ILE A 132 -10.39 1.47 31.08
C ILE A 132 -10.71 0.86 29.71
N LEU A 133 -11.79 0.09 29.60
CA LEU A 133 -12.23 -0.50 28.33
C LEU A 133 -12.59 0.57 27.30
N LEU A 134 -13.26 1.62 27.72
CA LEU A 134 -13.65 2.75 26.87
C LEU A 134 -12.42 3.54 26.39
N LEU A 135 -11.45 3.77 27.27
CA LEU A 135 -10.20 4.44 26.92
C LEU A 135 -9.38 3.60 25.92
N THR A 136 -9.23 2.30 26.17
CA THR A 136 -8.53 1.38 25.26
C THR A 136 -9.21 1.34 23.90
N PHE A 137 -10.54 1.36 23.89
CA PHE A 137 -11.33 1.39 22.67
C PHE A 137 -11.12 2.69 21.88
N ILE A 138 -11.13 3.86 22.53
CA ILE A 138 -10.88 5.14 21.88
C ILE A 138 -9.47 5.15 21.25
N VAL A 139 -8.46 4.66 21.96
CA VAL A 139 -7.10 4.54 21.43
C VAL A 139 -7.07 3.61 20.20
N MET A 140 -7.76 2.49 20.25
CA MET A 140 -7.86 1.58 19.12
C MET A 140 -8.54 2.23 17.90
N VAL A 141 -9.61 2.98 18.10
CA VAL A 141 -10.32 3.71 17.04
C VAL A 141 -9.44 4.79 16.44
N ILE A 142 -8.69 5.54 17.25
CA ILE A 142 -7.76 6.56 16.77
C ILE A 142 -6.64 5.92 15.94
N LEU A 143 -6.01 4.88 16.44
CA LEU A 143 -4.97 4.13 15.70
C LEU A 143 -5.51 3.58 14.39
N TRP A 144 -6.72 3.03 14.45
CA TRP A 144 -7.37 2.49 13.28
C TRP A 144 -7.74 3.58 12.27
N PHE A 145 -8.24 4.74 12.71
CA PHE A 145 -8.51 5.89 11.86
C PHE A 145 -7.22 6.38 11.17
N PHE A 146 -6.11 6.44 11.90
CA PHE A 146 -4.80 6.80 11.34
C PHE A 146 -4.33 5.79 10.27
N ILE A 147 -4.49 4.49 10.54
CA ILE A 147 -4.14 3.42 9.58
C ILE A 147 -5.09 3.47 8.38
N GLY A 148 -6.39 3.67 8.61
CA GLY A 148 -7.40 3.79 7.56
C GLY A 148 -7.17 5.01 6.67
N PHE A 149 -6.89 6.17 7.26
CA PHE A 149 -6.60 7.40 6.51
C PHE A 149 -5.33 7.26 5.66
N ARG A 150 -4.30 6.61 6.21
CA ARG A 150 -3.09 6.30 5.46
C ARG A 150 -3.32 5.26 4.35
N SER A 151 -4.33 4.40 4.49
CA SER A 151 -4.71 3.42 3.45
C SER A 151 -5.57 4.00 2.35
N LEU A 152 -6.30 5.10 2.62
CA LEU A 152 -7.06 5.84 1.60
C LEU A 152 -6.15 6.60 0.62
N ASN A 153 -4.94 6.93 1.05
CA ASN A 153 -3.89 7.49 0.19
C ASN A 153 -3.07 6.41 -0.53
N ASN A 154 -3.63 5.21 -0.71
CA ASN A 154 -2.96 4.14 -1.44
C ASN A 154 -3.08 4.36 -2.94
N PHE A 155 -2.06 4.98 -3.46
CA PHE A 155 -1.78 5.08 -4.88
C PHE A 155 -1.23 3.74 -5.43
N SER A 156 -1.37 3.54 -6.71
CA SER A 156 -0.47 2.64 -7.43
C SER A 156 0.94 3.15 -7.14
N LEU A 157 1.80 2.33 -6.58
CA LEU A 157 3.17 2.73 -6.30
C LEU A 157 4.09 2.00 -7.27
N ILE A 158 4.80 2.77 -8.06
CA ILE A 158 5.78 2.28 -9.02
C ILE A 158 7.14 2.72 -8.55
N GLU A 159 7.99 1.76 -8.24
CA GLU A 159 9.38 1.97 -7.82
C GLU A 159 10.31 1.52 -8.96
N PHE A 160 11.12 2.44 -9.46
CA PHE A 160 12.10 2.15 -10.51
C PHE A 160 13.35 1.44 -9.97
N ALA A 161 13.43 1.21 -8.66
CA ALA A 161 14.46 0.41 -8.03
C ALA A 161 14.09 -1.08 -8.01
N TYR A 162 15.09 -1.96 -7.99
CA TYR A 162 14.88 -3.40 -7.80
C TYR A 162 14.46 -3.72 -6.36
N SER A 163 13.52 -4.64 -6.21
CA SER A 163 13.01 -5.02 -4.88
C SER A 163 14.10 -5.57 -3.96
N LYS A 164 15.13 -6.22 -4.51
CA LYS A 164 16.29 -6.73 -3.77
C LYS A 164 17.18 -5.64 -3.17
N ASN A 165 17.18 -4.46 -3.77
CA ASN A 165 17.99 -3.33 -3.32
C ASN A 165 17.30 -2.52 -2.22
N LYS A 166 16.04 -2.83 -1.93
CA LYS A 166 15.28 -2.12 -0.91
C LYS A 166 15.67 -2.57 0.49
N PRO A 167 16.17 -1.67 1.33
CA PRO A 167 16.48 -2.01 2.71
C PRO A 167 15.22 -2.45 3.45
N ASN A 168 15.35 -3.51 4.26
CA ASN A 168 14.26 -4.04 5.05
C ASN A 168 13.68 -2.94 5.95
N PHE A 169 12.38 -2.97 6.26
CA PHE A 169 11.70 -1.98 7.11
C PHE A 169 12.48 -1.67 8.39
N PHE A 170 12.99 -2.70 9.05
CA PHE A 170 13.80 -2.57 10.27
C PHE A 170 15.11 -1.83 10.02
N THR A 171 15.79 -2.08 8.92
CA THR A 171 17.05 -1.42 8.57
C THR A 171 16.83 0.05 8.24
N ARG A 172 15.75 0.36 7.51
CA ARG A 172 15.38 1.74 7.13
C ARG A 172 14.95 2.60 8.33
N ASN A 173 14.26 2.00 9.29
CA ASN A 173 13.71 2.73 10.44
C ASN A 173 14.47 2.43 11.74
N LYS A 174 15.68 1.88 11.65
CA LYS A 174 16.48 1.46 12.82
C LYS A 174 16.61 2.56 13.88
N ASP A 175 16.96 3.78 13.45
CA ASP A 175 17.16 4.90 14.36
C ASP A 175 15.86 5.34 15.03
N GLN A 176 14.76 5.35 14.29
CA GLN A 176 13.44 5.67 14.85
C GLN A 176 12.97 4.62 15.86
N ILE A 177 13.19 3.34 15.56
CA ILE A 177 12.84 2.24 16.46
C ILE A 177 13.67 2.32 17.76
N ILE A 178 14.96 2.60 17.63
CA ILE A 178 15.86 2.79 18.79
C ILE A 178 15.36 3.98 19.63
N LEU A 179 15.06 5.12 19.03
CA LEU A 179 14.54 6.31 19.73
C LEU A 179 13.22 6.01 20.46
N ILE A 180 12.30 5.27 19.83
CA ILE A 180 11.03 4.89 20.48
C ILE A 180 11.28 3.99 21.70
N ILE A 181 12.16 3.00 21.58
CA ILE A 181 12.51 2.09 22.69
C ILE A 181 13.14 2.88 23.82
N PHE A 182 14.13 3.73 23.55
CA PHE A 182 14.76 4.57 24.55
C PHE A 182 13.76 5.54 25.22
N GLY A 183 12.90 6.19 24.43
CA GLY A 183 11.86 7.09 24.94
C GLY A 183 10.88 6.41 25.87
N THR A 184 10.45 5.17 25.54
CA THR A 184 9.57 4.37 26.41
C THR A 184 10.25 3.95 27.71
N ILE A 185 11.50 3.53 27.66
CA ILE A 185 12.27 3.15 28.87
C ILE A 185 12.45 4.35 29.78
N ILE A 186 12.87 5.49 29.24
CA ILE A 186 13.06 6.72 30.02
C ILE A 186 11.73 7.21 30.60
N GLY A 187 10.65 7.20 29.82
CA GLY A 187 9.32 7.56 30.28
C GLY A 187 8.83 6.68 31.44
N ALA A 188 9.03 5.36 31.33
CA ALA A 188 8.70 4.41 32.40
C ALA A 188 9.52 4.68 33.67
N LEU A 189 10.83 4.91 33.54
CA LEU A 189 11.70 5.22 34.68
C LEU A 189 11.27 6.51 35.39
N ILE A 190 10.99 7.57 34.64
CA ILE A 190 10.51 8.84 35.18
C ILE A 190 9.19 8.62 35.94
N THR A 191 8.24 7.86 35.37
CA THR A 191 6.96 7.57 36.01
C THR A 191 7.15 6.81 37.33
N ILE A 192 8.03 5.82 37.39
CA ILE A 192 8.33 5.05 38.62
C ILE A 192 8.95 5.97 39.69
N ILE A 193 9.87 6.85 39.29
CA ILE A 193 10.51 7.80 40.22
C ILE A 193 9.46 8.75 40.80
N PHE A 194 8.60 9.34 39.96
CA PHE A 194 7.54 10.22 40.44
C PHE A 194 6.53 9.55 41.36
N GLN A 195 6.14 8.30 41.08
CA GLN A 195 5.26 7.50 41.96
C GLN A 195 5.87 7.19 43.33
N LYS A 196 7.21 7.20 43.45
CA LYS A 196 7.90 6.91 44.68
C LYS A 196 8.15 8.15 45.55
N ILE A 197 8.10 9.34 44.95
CA ILE A 197 8.34 10.64 45.61
C ILE A 197 7.01 11.27 46.10
N TYR A 198 5.91 10.94 45.46
CA TYR A 198 4.55 11.34 45.84
C TYR A 198 3.71 10.13 46.33
#